data_711caf087b3c649794d8b61c1cb89484
#
_entry.id   711caf087b3c649794d8b61c1cb89484
#
_cell.length_a   1.000
_cell.length_b   1.000
_cell.length_c   1.000
_cell.angle_alpha   90.00
_cell.angle_beta   90.00
_cell.angle_gamma   90.00
#
_symmetry.space_group_name_H-M   'P 1'
#
loop_
_entity.id
_entity.type
_entity.pdbx_description
1 polymer ?
#
loop_
_entity_poly.entity_id
_entity_poly.type
_entity_poly.pdbx_seq_one_letter_code
_entity_poly.pdbx_strand_id
1 'polypeptide(L)'
;AEYKITNGQKYYKPLVDEADKNVLLIGEDASSGNWDTIIVASVSEKNKKITVFNIPRDIYMDYSEEVLNQLREKSPKLYEAKGFQKINAAHSVGAKIGYEEGKGYFGDSHIDFLADLIEEVFGIQVDDYAYVNTKGFRDIVDLFGGVDIEVPIRMKYDDPVQNLHIDLQPGMQHLNAEQAEGFVRFRQGYDKNGVFQNYGEQLRK
;
A
#
# COMPACT_ATOMS: atom_id res chain seq x y z
N ALA A 1 -11.22 -24.59 16.93
CA ALA A 1 -10.90 -23.19 17.20
C ALA A 1 -10.96 -22.45 15.87
N GLU A 2 -11.50 -21.24 15.87
CA GLU A 2 -11.51 -20.37 14.70
C GLU A 2 -10.06 -19.97 14.35
N TYR A 3 -9.69 -20.04 13.09
CA TYR A 3 -8.37 -19.63 12.63
C TYR A 3 -8.19 -18.13 12.89
N LYS A 4 -7.09 -17.74 13.51
CA LYS A 4 -6.77 -16.32 13.77
C LYS A 4 -5.44 -15.98 13.14
N ILE A 5 -5.42 -14.85 12.44
CA ILE A 5 -4.20 -14.36 11.80
C ILE A 5 -3.27 -13.72 12.82
N THR A 6 -3.84 -13.02 13.82
CA THR A 6 -3.06 -12.32 14.86
C THR A 6 -3.34 -12.86 16.26
N ASN A 7 -2.53 -12.48 17.24
CA ASN A 7 -2.76 -12.76 18.65
C ASN A 7 -3.85 -11.87 19.29
N GLY A 8 -4.87 -11.49 18.51
CA GLY A 8 -5.96 -10.63 18.97
C GLY A 8 -5.67 -9.14 18.85
N GLN A 9 -4.77 -8.76 17.95
CA GLN A 9 -4.52 -7.36 17.63
C GLN A 9 -5.78 -6.71 17.08
N LYS A 10 -6.20 -5.57 17.67
CA LYS A 10 -7.42 -4.85 17.28
C LYS A 10 -7.25 -3.35 17.37
N TYR A 11 -7.84 -2.66 16.40
CA TYR A 11 -8.10 -1.24 16.46
C TYR A 11 -9.49 -1.00 17.07
N TYR A 12 -9.58 -0.21 18.14
CA TYR A 12 -10.79 -0.15 18.99
C TYR A 12 -11.88 0.82 18.52
N LYS A 13 -11.63 1.61 17.48
CA LYS A 13 -12.62 2.57 16.97
C LYS A 13 -13.23 2.03 15.69
N PRO A 14 -14.58 1.95 15.59
CA PRO A 14 -15.21 1.67 14.30
C PRO A 14 -14.80 2.71 13.27
N LEU A 15 -14.27 2.26 12.13
CA LEU A 15 -13.79 3.10 11.05
C LEU A 15 -14.85 3.25 9.94
N VAL A 16 -15.72 2.25 9.81
CA VAL A 16 -16.76 2.16 8.78
C VAL A 16 -18.08 1.69 9.40
N ASP A 17 -19.20 1.94 8.74
CA ASP A 17 -20.48 1.34 9.08
C ASP A 17 -20.61 -0.04 8.43
N GLU A 18 -21.29 -1.00 9.07
CA GLU A 18 -21.45 -2.38 8.56
C GLU A 18 -22.14 -2.45 7.17
N ALA A 19 -22.91 -1.43 6.83
CA ALA A 19 -23.61 -1.36 5.53
C ALA A 19 -22.79 -0.69 4.43
N ASP A 20 -21.58 -0.22 4.73
CA ASP A 20 -20.71 0.45 3.74
C ASP A 20 -20.01 -0.59 2.86
N LYS A 21 -19.80 -0.21 1.60
CA LYS A 21 -19.00 -0.98 0.64
C LYS A 21 -17.53 -0.56 0.74
N ASN A 22 -16.66 -1.53 1.00
CA ASN A 22 -15.23 -1.26 1.23
C ASN A 22 -14.38 -1.84 0.11
N VAL A 23 -13.67 -0.97 -0.58
CA VAL A 23 -12.74 -1.34 -1.66
C VAL A 23 -11.31 -1.16 -1.18
N LEU A 24 -10.52 -2.22 -1.24
CA LEU A 24 -9.10 -2.22 -0.91
C LEU A 24 -8.29 -1.79 -2.14
N LEU A 25 -7.58 -0.66 -2.04
CA LEU A 25 -6.70 -0.16 -3.08
C LEU A 25 -5.26 -0.47 -2.70
N ILE A 26 -4.56 -1.17 -3.57
CA ILE A 26 -3.21 -1.66 -3.34
C ILE A 26 -2.27 -1.10 -4.40
N GLY A 27 -1.18 -0.46 -3.94
CA GLY A 27 -0.10 -0.02 -4.80
C GLY A 27 1.19 -0.78 -4.49
N GLU A 28 1.75 -1.44 -5.52
CA GLU A 28 3.01 -2.15 -5.42
C GLU A 28 4.20 -1.23 -5.70
N ASP A 29 5.25 -1.35 -4.88
CA ASP A 29 6.55 -0.78 -5.21
C ASP A 29 7.30 -1.68 -6.20
N ALA A 30 7.61 -1.14 -7.37
CA ALA A 30 8.28 -1.85 -8.46
C ALA A 30 9.66 -2.41 -8.08
N SER A 31 10.32 -1.87 -7.04
CA SER A 31 11.68 -2.27 -6.65
C SER A 31 11.71 -3.40 -5.63
N SER A 32 10.73 -3.46 -4.74
CA SER A 32 10.73 -4.40 -3.60
C SER A 32 9.66 -5.49 -3.69
N GLY A 33 8.64 -5.30 -4.52
CA GLY A 33 7.47 -6.17 -4.56
C GLY A 33 6.59 -6.06 -3.31
N ASN A 34 6.89 -5.12 -2.40
CA ASN A 34 6.04 -4.85 -1.24
C ASN A 34 4.83 -3.99 -1.64
N TRP A 35 3.74 -4.19 -0.94
CA TRP A 35 2.55 -3.38 -1.12
C TRP A 35 2.62 -2.14 -0.23
N ASP A 36 3.31 -1.13 -0.76
CA ASP A 36 3.65 0.08 0.01
C ASP A 36 2.50 1.09 0.11
N THR A 37 1.47 0.93 -0.70
CA THR A 37 0.22 1.70 -0.62
C THR A 37 -0.92 0.74 -0.29
N ILE A 38 -1.55 0.94 0.87
CA ILE A 38 -2.70 0.17 1.33
C ILE A 38 -3.76 1.20 1.75
N ILE A 39 -4.81 1.32 0.96
CA ILE A 39 -5.88 2.28 1.16
C ILE A 39 -7.20 1.53 1.15
N VAL A 40 -8.11 1.85 2.07
CA VAL A 40 -9.49 1.40 2.01
C VAL A 40 -10.38 2.59 1.67
N ALA A 41 -11.12 2.49 0.58
CA ALA A 41 -12.17 3.42 0.20
C ALA A 41 -13.53 2.83 0.64
N SER A 42 -14.14 3.42 1.66
CA SER A 42 -15.45 3.02 2.19
C SER A 42 -16.53 3.90 1.59
N VAL A 43 -17.49 3.29 0.90
CA VAL A 43 -18.58 3.98 0.20
C VAL A 43 -19.88 3.77 0.96
N SER A 44 -20.39 4.85 1.55
CA SER A 44 -21.68 4.87 2.23
C SER A 44 -22.77 5.40 1.30
N GLU A 45 -23.59 4.51 0.77
CA GLU A 45 -24.73 4.89 -0.07
C GLU A 45 -25.77 5.69 0.74
N LYS A 46 -25.97 5.31 2.00
CA LYS A 46 -26.89 5.97 2.93
C LYS A 46 -26.52 7.43 3.18
N ASN A 47 -25.22 7.67 3.42
CA ASN A 47 -24.72 8.99 3.80
C ASN A 47 -24.22 9.80 2.59
N LYS A 48 -24.26 9.24 1.37
CA LYS A 48 -23.72 9.83 0.14
C LYS A 48 -22.26 10.29 0.33
N LYS A 49 -21.44 9.46 0.98
CA LYS A 49 -20.08 9.79 1.39
C LYS A 49 -19.11 8.70 1.00
N ILE A 50 -17.93 9.08 0.57
CA ILE A 50 -16.77 8.20 0.45
C ILE A 50 -15.77 8.60 1.54
N THR A 51 -15.34 7.64 2.33
CA THR A 51 -14.30 7.83 3.34
C THR A 51 -13.07 7.04 2.91
N VAL A 52 -11.90 7.68 2.93
CA VAL A 52 -10.64 7.05 2.51
C VAL A 52 -9.74 6.90 3.73
N PHE A 53 -9.32 5.66 4.00
CA PHE A 53 -8.39 5.32 5.08
C PHE A 53 -7.06 4.89 4.47
N ASN A 54 -6.01 5.62 4.78
CA ASN A 54 -4.65 5.20 4.45
C ASN A 54 -4.11 4.35 5.60
N ILE A 55 -3.80 3.09 5.33
CA ILE A 55 -3.20 2.17 6.31
C ILE A 55 -1.68 2.31 6.19
N PRO A 56 -0.99 2.80 7.24
CA PRO A 56 0.46 2.97 7.19
C PRO A 56 1.17 1.64 6.96
N ARG A 57 2.01 1.57 5.95
CA ARG A 57 2.70 0.36 5.49
C ARG A 57 3.59 -0.32 6.54
N ASP A 58 4.04 0.43 7.52
CA ASP A 58 4.99 -0.04 8.55
C ASP A 58 4.29 -0.52 9.84
N ILE A 59 2.94 -0.63 9.85
CA ILE A 59 2.24 -1.18 11.02
C ILE A 59 2.73 -2.61 11.26
N TYR A 60 3.15 -2.86 12.51
CA TYR A 60 3.56 -4.19 12.96
C TYR A 60 2.35 -5.08 13.16
N MET A 61 2.42 -6.30 12.60
CA MET A 61 1.41 -7.34 12.75
C MET A 61 1.90 -8.37 13.73
N ASP A 62 1.15 -8.55 14.81
CA ASP A 62 1.40 -9.57 15.84
C ASP A 62 0.77 -10.90 15.41
N TYR A 63 1.42 -11.56 14.45
CA TYR A 63 0.92 -12.82 13.89
C TYR A 63 0.78 -13.91 14.96
N SER A 64 -0.28 -14.72 14.83
CA SER A 64 -0.51 -15.89 15.70
C SER A 64 0.61 -16.92 15.56
N GLU A 65 0.77 -17.75 16.60
CA GLU A 65 1.71 -18.89 16.55
C GLU A 65 1.42 -19.84 15.39
N GLU A 66 0.16 -19.97 14.99
CA GLU A 66 -0.23 -20.80 13.85
C GLU A 66 0.34 -20.25 12.54
N VAL A 67 0.19 -18.95 12.28
CA VAL A 67 0.79 -18.27 11.11
C VAL A 67 2.32 -18.36 11.15
N LEU A 68 2.93 -18.08 12.30
CA LEU A 68 4.38 -18.09 12.45
C LEU A 68 4.97 -19.49 12.25
N ASN A 69 4.32 -20.55 12.76
CA ASN A 69 4.76 -21.92 12.58
C ASN A 69 4.65 -22.36 11.11
N GLN A 70 3.54 -22.05 10.45
CA GLN A 70 3.39 -22.34 9.02
C GLN A 70 4.43 -21.59 8.19
N LEU A 71 4.71 -20.33 8.51
CA LEU A 71 5.71 -19.53 7.79
C LEU A 71 7.12 -20.08 8.01
N ARG A 72 7.46 -20.47 9.24
CA ARG A 72 8.76 -21.09 9.58
C ARG A 72 8.98 -22.37 8.82
N GLU A 73 7.94 -23.20 8.70
CA GLU A 73 8.00 -24.48 7.98
C GLU A 73 8.08 -24.28 6.47
N LYS A 74 7.16 -23.48 5.90
CA LYS A 74 6.99 -23.35 4.44
C LYS A 74 7.94 -22.34 3.80
N SER A 75 8.38 -21.32 4.54
CA SER A 75 9.27 -20.27 4.04
C SER A 75 10.21 -19.72 5.12
N PRO A 76 11.21 -20.50 5.59
CA PRO A 76 12.15 -20.06 6.62
C PRO A 76 12.86 -18.73 6.24
N LYS A 77 13.19 -18.57 4.96
CA LYS A 77 13.83 -17.35 4.46
C LYS A 77 12.97 -16.09 4.67
N LEU A 78 11.65 -16.18 4.47
CA LEU A 78 10.77 -15.04 4.74
C LEU A 78 10.60 -14.83 6.25
N TYR A 79 10.48 -15.91 7.03
CA TYR A 79 10.39 -15.85 8.48
C TYR A 79 11.58 -15.13 9.14
N GLU A 80 12.79 -15.29 8.58
CA GLU A 80 14.01 -14.64 9.06
C GLU A 80 14.23 -13.24 8.47
N ALA A 81 13.44 -12.86 7.47
CA ALA A 81 13.61 -11.57 6.81
C ALA A 81 13.15 -10.42 7.73
N LYS A 82 13.96 -9.36 7.78
CA LYS A 82 13.56 -8.15 8.51
C LYS A 82 12.31 -7.54 7.88
N GLY A 83 11.32 -7.25 8.73
CA GLY A 83 10.11 -6.55 8.33
C GLY A 83 9.00 -7.43 7.75
N PHE A 84 9.11 -8.76 7.80
CA PHE A 84 8.01 -9.64 7.38
C PHE A 84 6.72 -9.42 8.20
N GLN A 85 6.86 -8.89 9.41
CA GLN A 85 5.74 -8.54 10.29
C GLN A 85 5.15 -7.16 10.00
N LYS A 86 5.65 -6.42 9.01
CA LYS A 86 4.99 -5.19 8.57
C LYS A 86 3.81 -5.52 7.66
N ILE A 87 2.73 -4.73 7.75
CA ILE A 87 1.53 -5.00 6.96
C ILE A 87 1.78 -4.97 5.44
N ASN A 88 2.76 -4.19 4.97
CA ASN A 88 3.14 -4.16 3.55
C ASN A 88 3.74 -5.48 3.03
N ALA A 89 4.19 -6.37 3.92
CA ALA A 89 4.68 -7.71 3.59
C ALA A 89 3.62 -8.81 3.82
N ALA A 90 2.45 -8.46 4.37
CA ALA A 90 1.41 -9.43 4.74
C ALA A 90 0.97 -10.31 3.56
N HIS A 91 0.83 -9.73 2.37
CA HIS A 91 0.49 -10.47 1.16
C HIS A 91 1.49 -11.63 0.89
N SER A 92 2.78 -11.37 1.09
CA SER A 92 3.82 -12.39 0.92
C SER A 92 3.72 -13.50 1.99
N VAL A 93 3.37 -13.15 3.22
CA VAL A 93 3.10 -14.12 4.28
C VAL A 93 1.95 -15.03 3.87
N GLY A 94 0.81 -14.46 3.49
CA GLY A 94 -0.37 -15.20 3.02
C GLY A 94 -0.06 -16.17 1.88
N ALA A 95 0.66 -15.68 0.86
CA ALA A 95 1.07 -16.53 -0.26
C ALA A 95 1.98 -17.68 0.15
N LYS A 96 2.98 -17.42 1.01
CA LYS A 96 3.96 -18.44 1.43
C LYS A 96 3.37 -19.49 2.34
N ILE A 97 2.40 -19.16 3.17
CA ILE A 97 1.69 -20.17 3.98
C ILE A 97 0.62 -20.91 3.16
N GLY A 98 0.26 -20.41 1.96
CA GLY A 98 -0.83 -20.96 1.15
C GLY A 98 -2.19 -20.70 1.80
N TYR A 99 -2.40 -19.46 2.23
CA TYR A 99 -3.61 -19.06 2.95
C TYR A 99 -4.87 -19.42 2.16
N GLU A 100 -5.85 -20.05 2.84
CA GLU A 100 -7.11 -20.54 2.26
C GLU A 100 -6.91 -21.42 0.99
N GLU A 101 -5.70 -21.91 0.75
CA GLU A 101 -5.32 -22.66 -0.46
C GLU A 101 -5.71 -21.94 -1.78
N GLY A 102 -5.80 -20.60 -1.76
CA GLY A 102 -6.30 -19.79 -2.88
C GLY A 102 -7.80 -19.93 -3.14
N LYS A 103 -8.58 -20.41 -2.16
CA LYS A 103 -10.04 -20.61 -2.24
C LYS A 103 -10.82 -19.62 -1.36
N GLY A 104 -10.14 -18.61 -0.78
CA GLY A 104 -10.77 -17.53 -0.04
C GLY A 104 -11.72 -16.70 -0.93
N TYR A 105 -12.28 -15.65 -0.38
CA TYR A 105 -13.30 -14.84 -1.06
C TYR A 105 -12.85 -14.31 -2.43
N PHE A 106 -11.59 -13.90 -2.55
CA PHE A 106 -11.01 -13.40 -3.81
C PHE A 106 -10.31 -14.48 -4.63
N GLY A 107 -10.11 -15.68 -4.08
CA GLY A 107 -9.43 -16.78 -4.74
C GLY A 107 -7.91 -16.57 -4.94
N ASP A 108 -7.31 -15.67 -4.16
CA ASP A 108 -5.89 -15.34 -4.19
C ASP A 108 -5.35 -15.20 -2.77
N SER A 109 -4.45 -16.09 -2.38
CA SER A 109 -3.89 -16.12 -1.01
C SER A 109 -3.17 -14.82 -0.60
N HIS A 110 -2.66 -14.02 -1.53
CA HIS A 110 -2.07 -12.71 -1.24
C HIS A 110 -3.16 -11.72 -0.80
N ILE A 111 -4.24 -11.66 -1.56
CA ILE A 111 -5.35 -10.72 -1.34
C ILE A 111 -6.20 -11.17 -0.15
N ASP A 112 -6.59 -12.44 -0.13
CA ASP A 112 -7.42 -13.01 0.93
C ASP A 112 -6.78 -12.81 2.31
N PHE A 113 -5.47 -13.09 2.43
CA PHE A 113 -4.77 -12.90 3.68
C PHE A 113 -4.74 -11.43 4.15
N LEU A 114 -4.47 -10.50 3.25
CA LEU A 114 -4.46 -9.07 3.60
C LEU A 114 -5.87 -8.56 3.92
N ALA A 115 -6.88 -8.99 3.18
CA ALA A 115 -8.27 -8.60 3.42
C ALA A 115 -8.77 -9.08 4.78
N ASP A 116 -8.55 -10.35 5.11
CA ASP A 116 -8.95 -10.95 6.39
C ASP A 116 -8.14 -10.36 7.57
N LEU A 117 -6.86 -10.04 7.35
CA LEU A 117 -6.04 -9.32 8.33
C LEU A 117 -6.61 -7.91 8.61
N ILE A 118 -7.04 -7.20 7.57
CA ILE A 118 -7.69 -5.88 7.71
C ILE A 118 -9.01 -6.01 8.46
N GLU A 119 -9.81 -7.03 8.16
CA GLU A 119 -11.05 -7.30 8.89
C GLU A 119 -10.78 -7.64 10.36
N GLU A 120 -9.84 -8.55 10.63
CA GLU A 120 -9.51 -8.95 12.01
C GLU A 120 -9.00 -7.79 12.86
N VAL A 121 -8.11 -6.95 12.29
CA VAL A 121 -7.43 -5.88 13.06
C VAL A 121 -8.26 -4.59 13.10
N PHE A 122 -8.87 -4.19 11.99
CA PHE A 122 -9.54 -2.90 11.85
C PHE A 122 -11.06 -2.99 11.82
N GLY A 123 -11.64 -4.21 11.76
CA GLY A 123 -13.08 -4.42 11.67
C GLY A 123 -13.67 -3.94 10.34
N ILE A 124 -12.88 -3.96 9.27
CA ILE A 124 -13.30 -3.54 7.93
C ILE A 124 -13.39 -4.76 7.03
N GLN A 125 -14.61 -5.22 6.75
CA GLN A 125 -14.82 -6.26 5.73
C GLN A 125 -14.51 -5.67 4.36
N VAL A 126 -13.64 -6.32 3.60
CA VAL A 126 -13.25 -5.92 2.25
C VAL A 126 -14.19 -6.59 1.25
N ASP A 127 -14.92 -5.81 0.46
CA ASP A 127 -15.89 -6.31 -0.52
C ASP A 127 -15.29 -6.45 -1.92
N ASP A 128 -14.28 -5.65 -2.25
CA ASP A 128 -13.62 -5.64 -3.55
C ASP A 128 -12.21 -5.08 -3.43
N TYR A 129 -11.39 -5.24 -4.45
CA TYR A 129 -10.05 -4.67 -4.46
C TYR A 129 -9.63 -4.17 -5.85
N ALA A 130 -8.69 -3.22 -5.85
CA ALA A 130 -7.96 -2.82 -7.04
C ALA A 130 -6.45 -2.83 -6.74
N TYR A 131 -5.72 -3.55 -7.58
CA TYR A 131 -4.27 -3.65 -7.48
C TYR A 131 -3.63 -2.87 -8.63
N VAL A 132 -2.72 -1.97 -8.29
CA VAL A 132 -2.06 -1.07 -9.23
C VAL A 132 -0.54 -1.14 -9.05
N ASN A 133 0.17 -1.54 -10.08
CA ASN A 133 1.61 -1.37 -10.18
C ASN A 133 1.96 -0.02 -10.84
N THR A 134 3.23 0.31 -10.95
CA THR A 134 3.71 1.57 -11.53
C THR A 134 3.19 1.79 -12.95
N LYS A 135 3.11 0.72 -13.77
CA LYS A 135 2.56 0.82 -15.13
C LYS A 135 1.07 1.17 -15.08
N GLY A 136 0.28 0.45 -14.28
CA GLY A 136 -1.15 0.71 -14.11
C GLY A 136 -1.43 2.11 -13.56
N PHE A 137 -0.59 2.62 -12.66
CA PHE A 137 -0.66 4.00 -12.19
C PHE A 137 -0.53 5.00 -13.36
N ARG A 138 0.48 4.81 -14.22
CA ARG A 138 0.65 5.67 -15.41
C ARG A 138 -0.53 5.57 -16.36
N ASP A 139 -0.99 4.35 -16.63
CA ASP A 139 -2.15 4.12 -17.53
C ASP A 139 -3.42 4.84 -17.02
N ILE A 140 -3.64 4.86 -15.69
CA ILE A 140 -4.75 5.58 -15.07
C ILE A 140 -4.59 7.10 -15.24
N VAL A 141 -3.41 7.64 -14.96
CA VAL A 141 -3.14 9.08 -15.13
C VAL A 141 -3.35 9.50 -16.58
N ASP A 142 -2.86 8.72 -17.54
CA ASP A 142 -3.03 8.98 -18.97
C ASP A 142 -4.51 8.90 -19.39
N LEU A 143 -5.28 7.95 -18.86
CA LEU A 143 -6.71 7.80 -19.14
C LEU A 143 -7.49 9.07 -18.75
N PHE A 144 -7.11 9.73 -17.65
CA PHE A 144 -7.71 10.97 -17.19
C PHE A 144 -7.06 12.23 -17.81
N GLY A 145 -6.10 12.06 -18.72
CA GLY A 145 -5.43 13.16 -19.41
C GLY A 145 -4.41 13.91 -18.55
N GLY A 146 -3.95 13.32 -17.47
CA GLY A 146 -3.05 13.94 -16.52
C GLY A 146 -3.70 14.29 -15.18
N VAL A 147 -2.95 14.94 -14.29
CA VAL A 147 -3.41 15.33 -12.96
C VAL A 147 -2.86 16.70 -12.58
N ASP A 148 -3.72 17.55 -12.01
CA ASP A 148 -3.33 18.87 -11.51
C ASP A 148 -2.84 18.73 -10.06
N ILE A 149 -1.56 19.08 -9.82
CA ILE A 149 -0.92 18.96 -8.51
C ILE A 149 -0.15 20.22 -8.18
N GLU A 150 -0.28 20.71 -6.95
CA GLU A 150 0.62 21.70 -6.39
C GLU A 150 1.92 21.02 -5.95
N VAL A 151 3.00 21.26 -6.69
CA VAL A 151 4.33 20.74 -6.37
C VAL A 151 4.94 21.65 -5.28
N PRO A 152 5.17 21.14 -4.05
CA PRO A 152 5.51 21.99 -2.92
C PRO A 152 6.93 22.55 -2.97
N ILE A 153 7.85 21.83 -3.62
CA ILE A 153 9.27 22.21 -3.74
C ILE A 153 9.81 21.83 -5.10
N ARG A 154 10.98 22.37 -5.46
CA ARG A 154 11.74 21.90 -6.62
C ARG A 154 12.09 20.41 -6.44
N MET A 155 11.63 19.55 -7.34
CA MET A 155 11.94 18.14 -7.35
C MET A 155 12.86 17.82 -8.52
N LYS A 156 14.15 17.57 -8.24
CA LYS A 156 15.12 17.19 -9.25
C LYS A 156 15.91 16.00 -8.77
N TYR A 157 15.75 14.88 -9.44
CA TYR A 157 16.44 13.63 -9.14
C TYR A 157 16.60 12.80 -10.40
N ASP A 158 17.72 12.14 -10.54
CA ASP A 158 18.04 11.28 -11.67
C ASP A 158 18.60 9.95 -11.16
N ASP A 159 17.96 8.85 -11.54
CA ASP A 159 18.38 7.48 -11.25
C ASP A 159 18.37 6.64 -12.53
N PRO A 160 19.49 6.59 -13.25
CA PRO A 160 19.59 5.83 -14.50
C PRO A 160 19.35 4.32 -14.31
N VAL A 161 19.63 3.77 -13.12
CA VAL A 161 19.46 2.34 -12.84
C VAL A 161 17.98 1.96 -12.83
N GLN A 162 17.14 2.84 -12.30
CA GLN A 162 15.69 2.66 -12.27
C GLN A 162 14.97 3.33 -13.44
N ASN A 163 15.70 3.93 -14.38
CA ASN A 163 15.15 4.76 -15.45
C ASN A 163 14.17 5.81 -14.93
N LEU A 164 14.55 6.48 -13.85
CA LEU A 164 13.72 7.48 -13.16
C LEU A 164 14.34 8.86 -13.32
N HIS A 165 13.65 9.74 -14.04
CA HIS A 165 14.06 11.12 -14.26
C HIS A 165 12.98 12.04 -13.72
N ILE A 166 13.31 12.83 -12.69
CA ILE A 166 12.38 13.76 -12.05
C ILE A 166 12.90 15.17 -12.22
N ASP A 167 12.09 16.04 -12.84
CA ASP A 167 12.40 17.47 -13.02
C ASP A 167 11.09 18.27 -12.94
N LEU A 168 10.62 18.55 -11.72
CA LEU A 168 9.39 19.29 -11.47
C LEU A 168 9.70 20.63 -10.78
N GLN A 169 9.10 21.72 -11.28
CA GLN A 169 9.17 23.05 -10.67
C GLN A 169 8.16 23.16 -9.52
N PRO A 170 8.39 24.04 -8.53
CA PRO A 170 7.37 24.37 -7.53
C PRO A 170 6.15 25.06 -8.16
N GLY A 171 5.00 24.87 -7.54
CA GLY A 171 3.72 25.49 -7.92
C GLY A 171 2.74 24.53 -8.57
N MET A 172 1.59 25.06 -8.97
CA MET A 172 0.54 24.27 -9.61
C MET A 172 0.98 23.83 -11.00
N GLN A 173 0.93 22.53 -11.27
CA GLN A 173 1.32 21.94 -12.55
C GLN A 173 0.32 20.87 -12.98
N HIS A 174 0.09 20.79 -14.27
CA HIS A 174 -0.58 19.67 -14.90
C HIS A 174 0.46 18.62 -15.26
N LEU A 175 0.47 17.51 -14.51
CA LEU A 175 1.44 16.45 -14.67
C LEU A 175 0.90 15.34 -15.58
N ASN A 176 1.68 14.92 -16.57
CA ASN A 176 1.42 13.69 -17.30
C ASN A 176 1.78 12.45 -16.44
N ALA A 177 1.54 11.26 -16.98
CA ALA A 177 1.75 10.02 -16.24
C ALA A 177 3.18 9.82 -15.71
N GLU A 178 4.20 10.13 -16.52
CA GLU A 178 5.60 10.02 -16.14
C GLU A 178 5.98 11.04 -15.06
N GLN A 179 5.51 12.27 -15.20
CA GLN A 179 5.72 13.31 -14.20
C GLN A 179 5.00 13.03 -12.89
N ALA A 180 3.77 12.50 -12.95
CA ALA A 180 3.02 12.07 -11.77
C ALA A 180 3.70 10.91 -11.05
N GLU A 181 4.24 9.91 -11.79
CA GLU A 181 5.08 8.87 -11.20
C GLU A 181 6.31 9.47 -10.51
N GLY A 182 7.01 10.37 -11.19
CA GLY A 182 8.15 11.07 -10.61
C GLY A 182 7.78 11.80 -9.31
N PHE A 183 6.65 12.49 -9.28
CA PHE A 183 6.14 13.17 -8.09
C PHE A 183 5.94 12.23 -6.90
N VAL A 184 5.23 11.11 -7.09
CA VAL A 184 4.95 10.16 -6.00
C VAL A 184 6.19 9.37 -5.55
N ARG A 185 7.17 9.20 -6.44
CA ARG A 185 8.43 8.50 -6.14
C ARG A 185 9.53 9.39 -5.58
N PHE A 186 9.38 10.71 -5.63
CA PHE A 186 10.40 11.63 -5.14
C PHE A 186 10.61 11.46 -3.63
N ARG A 187 11.86 11.22 -3.22
CA ARG A 187 12.27 11.07 -1.82
C ARG A 187 13.48 11.92 -1.48
N GLN A 188 14.30 12.20 -2.47
CA GLN A 188 15.59 12.88 -2.33
C GLN A 188 15.92 13.62 -3.62
N GLY A 189 16.79 14.61 -3.52
CA GLY A 189 17.21 15.38 -4.67
C GLY A 189 18.08 16.55 -4.28
N TYR A 190 18.38 17.40 -5.25
CA TYR A 190 19.22 18.59 -5.02
C TYR A 190 18.33 19.81 -4.75
N ASP A 191 18.66 20.55 -3.71
CA ASP A 191 18.01 21.83 -3.43
C ASP A 191 18.46 22.94 -4.43
N LYS A 192 17.90 24.15 -4.24
CA LYS A 192 18.23 25.30 -5.09
C LYS A 192 19.72 25.70 -5.08
N ASN A 193 20.48 25.25 -4.10
CA ASN A 193 21.92 25.52 -3.95
C ASN A 193 22.75 24.36 -4.46
N GLY A 194 22.16 23.31 -5.03
CA GLY A 194 22.84 22.11 -5.49
C GLY A 194 23.27 21.18 -4.36
N VAL A 195 22.75 21.34 -3.15
CA VAL A 195 23.04 20.46 -2.01
C VAL A 195 22.05 19.31 -2.00
N PHE A 196 22.57 18.07 -1.92
CA PHE A 196 21.74 16.88 -1.86
C PHE A 196 20.98 16.80 -0.54
N GLN A 197 19.65 16.65 -0.63
CA GLN A 197 18.73 16.61 0.49
C GLN A 197 17.90 15.33 0.46
N ASN A 198 17.63 14.76 1.63
CA ASN A 198 16.65 13.70 1.80
C ASN A 198 15.33 14.32 2.29
N TYR A 199 14.34 14.38 1.40
CA TYR A 199 13.03 14.95 1.69
C TYR A 199 12.00 13.92 2.17
N GLY A 200 12.38 12.64 2.24
CA GLY A 200 11.43 11.53 2.47
C GLY A 200 10.55 11.67 3.70
N GLU A 201 11.07 12.29 4.78
CA GLU A 201 10.29 12.55 5.99
C GLU A 201 9.48 13.84 5.93
N GLN A 202 9.97 14.85 5.23
CA GLN A 202 9.35 16.19 5.16
C GLN A 202 8.12 16.22 4.25
N LEU A 203 8.11 15.39 3.20
CA LEU A 203 7.01 15.32 2.23
C LEU A 203 5.86 14.39 2.65
N ARG A 204 6.01 13.69 3.78
CA ARG A 204 4.98 12.76 4.32
C ARG A 204 4.10 13.39 5.41
N LYS A 205 4.24 14.68 5.66
CA LYS A 205 3.47 15.40 6.70
C LYS A 205 2.16 15.94 6.14
#